data_cea59c8c719e514ab72f473bb6dc463b
#
_entry.id   cea59c8c719e514ab72f473bb6dc463b
#
_cell.length_a   1.000
_cell.length_b   1.000
_cell.length_c   1.000
_cell.angle_alpha   90.00
_cell.angle_beta   90.00
_cell.angle_gamma   90.00
#
_symmetry.space_group_name_H-M   'P 1'
#
loop_
_entity.id
_entity.type
_entity.pdbx_description
1 polymer ?
#
loop_
_entity_poly.entity_id
_entity_poly.type
_entity_poly.pdbx_seq_one_letter_code
_entity_poly.pdbx_strand_id
1 'polypeptide(L)'
;MARAHRHRDGRARRRAREKPRRPLRTALAVGLSLAVLTGAGAGWAYLRLGGNIDTFGADGLSDHRPSSAALGQNVLVIGSDSRSGENSSLGGGEGEVGRSDTAFLLHVYADGKHAVAVSIPRDTLVEIPACKLPDGSWTEPREQAMFNAAFSVGDTPEGNPACTQNTIEKLTGLRVDHTVVVDFQGFAALTEAVGGVRICLPADVHQRDLNPNRTTPGKRVFRKGVQEVQGQAALDYVRLRHGVGDGSDIGRIKRQQAFVGALVKKVREDGLTPTRLLPLADAATRSLTVDPGLGSADRLISFAMSLKDVELDDTRFVTVPWRYEGARVAVVQHEADALWAALRADRPLDEPESGTGKEKGKKKGEEEEEVDGAGIAVAVANGTTVTGLAARAAEALSAHGFTVTGTSTAPEQGGTTTVVHHGPGDREAAATAARLFPGAKLAASPDPGVRVTVGQEYADAPSPGASAKPSKAPGEEARSAADDICSDLSYG
;
A
#
# COMPACT_ATOMS: atom_id res chain seq x y z
N MET A 1 -95.52 -3.32 76.43
CA MET A 1 -94.56 -4.26 75.83
C MET A 1 -94.29 -3.74 74.44
N ALA A 2 -93.16 -3.05 74.22
CA ALA A 2 -92.68 -2.73 72.89
C ALA A 2 -91.17 -2.45 72.96
N ARG A 3 -90.38 -3.28 72.30
CA ARG A 3 -88.92 -3.17 72.23
C ARG A 3 -88.58 -2.24 71.10
N ALA A 4 -87.74 -1.23 71.42
CA ALA A 4 -87.14 -0.34 70.42
C ALA A 4 -85.90 -0.97 69.84
N HIS A 5 -85.82 -1.03 68.46
CA HIS A 5 -84.66 -1.35 67.74
C HIS A 5 -83.87 -0.07 67.36
N ARG A 6 -82.64 0.04 67.87
CA ARG A 6 -81.67 1.07 67.48
C ARG A 6 -80.99 0.66 66.17
N HIS A 7 -81.20 1.44 65.13
CA HIS A 7 -80.34 1.43 63.90
C HIS A 7 -79.01 2.05 64.24
N ARG A 8 -77.93 1.31 63.96
CA ARG A 8 -76.57 1.83 64.00
C ARG A 8 -76.18 2.10 62.49
N ASP A 9 -76.08 3.41 62.20
CA ASP A 9 -75.50 3.86 60.91
C ASP A 9 -74.00 3.67 60.93
N GLY A 10 -73.57 2.69 60.14
CA GLY A 10 -72.14 2.41 59.80
C GLY A 10 -71.60 3.34 58.68
N ARG A 11 -71.02 4.48 59.05
CA ARG A 11 -70.27 5.31 58.07
C ARG A 11 -69.03 4.58 57.69
N ALA A 12 -69.04 3.95 56.52
CA ALA A 12 -67.83 3.45 55.85
C ALA A 12 -66.97 4.62 55.40
N ARG A 13 -65.88 4.88 56.09
CA ARG A 13 -64.78 5.79 55.64
C ARG A 13 -64.07 5.17 54.46
N ARG A 14 -64.34 5.66 53.26
CA ARG A 14 -63.51 5.38 52.00
C ARG A 14 -62.14 6.01 52.29
N ARG A 15 -61.14 5.19 52.61
CA ARG A 15 -59.74 5.56 52.56
C ARG A 15 -59.36 5.76 51.06
N ALA A 16 -59.11 6.99 50.64
CA ALA A 16 -58.52 7.32 49.38
C ALA A 16 -57.16 6.67 49.34
N ARG A 17 -56.95 5.70 48.44
CA ARG A 17 -55.66 5.11 48.15
C ARG A 17 -54.85 6.18 47.45
N GLU A 18 -53.96 6.89 48.16
CA GLU A 18 -52.93 7.71 47.53
C GLU A 18 -52.05 6.81 46.69
N LYS A 19 -52.11 7.01 45.38
CA LYS A 19 -51.22 6.33 44.41
C LYS A 19 -49.80 6.83 44.74
N PRO A 20 -48.84 5.90 44.92
CA PRO A 20 -47.47 6.28 45.23
C PRO A 20 -46.84 7.02 44.03
N ARG A 21 -46.61 8.32 44.17
CA ARG A 21 -45.86 9.15 43.19
C ARG A 21 -44.36 8.85 43.16
N ARG A 22 -43.91 7.82 43.90
CA ARG A 22 -42.51 7.42 44.04
C ARG A 22 -41.86 6.82 42.78
N PRO A 23 -42.52 6.01 41.90
CA PRO A 23 -41.82 5.37 40.80
C PRO A 23 -41.38 6.35 39.68
N LEU A 24 -42.11 7.45 39.48
CA LEU A 24 -41.74 8.43 38.45
C LEU A 24 -40.51 9.27 38.87
N ARG A 25 -40.40 9.66 40.14
CA ARG A 25 -39.24 10.40 40.65
C ARG A 25 -37.98 9.55 40.71
N THR A 26 -38.09 8.27 41.06
CA THR A 26 -36.96 7.31 40.99
C THR A 26 -36.56 7.01 39.58
N ALA A 27 -37.48 6.83 38.63
CA ALA A 27 -37.18 6.66 37.21
C ALA A 27 -36.46 7.88 36.61
N LEU A 28 -36.92 9.09 36.97
CA LEU A 28 -36.30 10.34 36.54
C LEU A 28 -34.89 10.53 37.16
N ALA A 29 -34.70 10.18 38.44
CA ALA A 29 -33.39 10.24 39.09
C ALA A 29 -32.40 9.22 38.51
N VAL A 30 -32.85 8.00 38.23
CA VAL A 30 -32.03 6.97 37.54
C VAL A 30 -31.68 7.40 36.11
N GLY A 31 -32.63 7.94 35.36
CA GLY A 31 -32.39 8.47 34.00
C GLY A 31 -31.39 9.63 34.01
N LEU A 32 -31.53 10.57 34.95
CA LEU A 32 -30.58 11.69 35.09
C LEU A 32 -29.19 11.21 35.51
N SER A 33 -29.09 10.25 36.44
CA SER A 33 -27.81 9.68 36.86
C SER A 33 -27.12 8.92 35.70
N LEU A 34 -27.89 8.19 34.92
CA LEU A 34 -27.37 7.52 33.72
C LEU A 34 -26.86 8.52 32.67
N ALA A 35 -27.61 9.59 32.42
CA ALA A 35 -27.21 10.66 31.51
C ALA A 35 -25.94 11.38 31.97
N VAL A 36 -25.83 11.67 33.29
CA VAL A 36 -24.61 12.28 33.86
C VAL A 36 -23.41 11.34 33.77
N LEU A 37 -23.59 10.06 34.09
CA LEU A 37 -22.51 9.05 33.98
C LEU A 37 -22.07 8.84 32.53
N THR A 38 -23.02 8.81 31.60
CA THR A 38 -22.72 8.69 30.16
C THR A 38 -22.02 9.94 29.66
N GLY A 39 -22.49 11.14 30.06
CA GLY A 39 -21.85 12.40 29.67
C GLY A 39 -20.45 12.57 30.30
N ALA A 40 -20.27 12.18 31.56
CA ALA A 40 -18.97 12.21 32.22
C ALA A 40 -18.00 11.19 31.61
N GLY A 41 -18.47 9.98 31.30
CA GLY A 41 -17.69 8.96 30.61
C GLY A 41 -17.27 9.37 29.20
N ALA A 42 -18.18 9.94 28.42
CA ALA A 42 -17.89 10.47 27.08
C ALA A 42 -16.92 11.67 27.15
N GLY A 43 -17.14 12.60 28.10
CA GLY A 43 -16.23 13.73 28.30
C GLY A 43 -14.83 13.31 28.72
N TRP A 44 -14.72 12.33 29.64
CA TRP A 44 -13.43 11.76 30.02
C TRP A 44 -12.72 11.08 28.84
N ALA A 45 -13.43 10.26 28.06
CA ALA A 45 -12.88 9.62 26.88
C ALA A 45 -12.39 10.65 25.85
N TYR A 46 -13.19 11.70 25.60
CA TYR A 46 -12.83 12.79 24.70
C TYR A 46 -11.55 13.52 25.13
N LEU A 47 -11.47 13.91 26.42
CA LEU A 47 -10.28 14.58 26.95
C LEU A 47 -9.04 13.68 26.92
N ARG A 48 -9.20 12.38 27.20
CA ARG A 48 -8.12 11.41 27.14
C ARG A 48 -7.61 11.20 25.72
N LEU A 49 -8.50 11.05 24.75
CA LEU A 49 -8.12 10.85 23.34
C LEU A 49 -7.50 12.11 22.74
N GLY A 50 -8.06 13.29 23.03
CA GLY A 50 -7.57 14.56 22.47
C GLY A 50 -6.21 15.00 22.99
N GLY A 51 -5.80 14.57 24.20
CA GLY A 51 -4.51 14.90 24.80
C GLY A 51 -3.32 14.04 24.31
N ASN A 52 -3.58 13.02 23.51
CA ASN A 52 -2.55 12.06 23.09
C ASN A 52 -2.15 12.18 21.60
N ILE A 53 -2.78 13.10 20.84
CA ILE A 53 -2.59 13.19 19.39
C ILE A 53 -1.38 14.05 19.08
N ASP A 54 -0.34 13.44 18.49
CA ASP A 54 0.81 14.15 17.99
C ASP A 54 0.53 14.69 16.58
N THR A 55 0.91 15.95 16.35
CA THR A 55 0.77 16.61 15.04
C THR A 55 2.10 17.16 14.57
N PHE A 56 2.35 17.05 13.27
CA PHE A 56 3.48 17.74 12.65
C PHE A 56 3.07 19.12 12.12
N GLY A 57 4.05 20.03 11.92
CA GLY A 57 3.78 21.39 11.46
C GLY A 57 3.35 21.46 9.99
N ALA A 58 2.31 22.22 9.69
CA ALA A 58 1.88 22.49 8.31
C ALA A 58 2.79 23.49 7.59
N ASP A 59 3.65 24.19 8.28
CA ASP A 59 4.53 25.25 7.78
C ASP A 59 5.68 24.72 6.88
N GLY A 60 5.92 23.42 6.91
CA GLY A 60 6.82 22.72 5.97
C GLY A 60 6.16 22.32 4.64
N LEU A 61 4.87 22.53 4.48
CA LEU A 61 4.18 22.27 3.21
C LEU A 61 4.49 23.36 2.18
N SER A 62 4.62 22.97 0.91
CA SER A 62 4.88 23.88 -0.19
C SER A 62 3.70 24.82 -0.41
N ASP A 63 3.97 26.10 -0.73
CA ASP A 63 2.93 27.05 -1.16
C ASP A 63 2.37 26.72 -2.55
N HIS A 64 3.10 25.91 -3.34
CA HIS A 64 2.74 25.51 -4.70
C HIS A 64 2.16 24.09 -4.73
N ARG A 65 1.22 23.81 -3.85
CA ARG A 65 0.54 22.51 -3.80
C ARG A 65 -0.44 22.36 -4.98
N PRO A 66 -0.70 21.14 -5.46
CA PRO A 66 -1.77 20.90 -6.42
C PRO A 66 -3.11 21.46 -5.90
N SER A 67 -3.99 21.87 -6.83
CA SER A 67 -5.35 22.25 -6.45
C SER A 67 -6.06 21.10 -5.74
N SER A 68 -6.89 21.40 -4.73
CA SER A 68 -7.72 20.36 -4.12
C SER A 68 -8.56 19.68 -5.19
N ALA A 69 -8.58 18.36 -5.18
CA ALA A 69 -9.50 17.60 -6.01
C ALA A 69 -10.93 18.05 -5.70
N ALA A 70 -11.75 18.22 -6.73
CA ALA A 70 -13.15 18.57 -6.54
C ALA A 70 -13.93 17.38 -5.93
N LEU A 71 -13.40 16.16 -6.04
CA LEU A 71 -14.04 14.90 -5.71
C LEU A 71 -13.02 13.96 -5.03
N GLY A 72 -13.52 13.10 -4.13
CA GLY A 72 -12.70 12.12 -3.41
C GLY A 72 -11.81 12.74 -2.32
N GLN A 73 -11.02 11.90 -1.67
CA GLN A 73 -10.09 12.28 -0.59
C GLN A 73 -8.77 11.51 -0.71
N ASN A 74 -7.65 12.21 -0.61
CA ASN A 74 -6.32 11.61 -0.67
C ASN A 74 -5.64 11.61 0.71
N VAL A 75 -5.26 10.44 1.19
CA VAL A 75 -4.60 10.26 2.48
C VAL A 75 -3.24 9.60 2.27
N LEU A 76 -2.18 10.30 2.65
CA LEU A 76 -0.84 9.74 2.63
C LEU A 76 -0.58 8.99 3.95
N VAL A 77 -0.30 7.70 3.86
CA VAL A 77 0.10 6.88 5.01
C VAL A 77 1.58 6.54 4.90
N ILE A 78 2.34 6.89 5.94
CA ILE A 78 3.78 6.71 6.02
C ILE A 78 4.11 5.77 7.17
N GLY A 79 4.78 4.66 6.89
CA GLY A 79 5.42 3.82 7.91
C GLY A 79 6.86 4.29 8.14
N SER A 80 7.15 4.84 9.30
CA SER A 80 8.46 5.37 9.66
C SER A 80 9.28 4.36 10.46
N ASP A 81 10.55 4.24 10.12
CA ASP A 81 11.54 3.51 10.90
C ASP A 81 12.30 4.41 11.89
N SER A 82 11.72 5.57 12.24
CA SER A 82 12.29 6.49 13.25
C SER A 82 12.60 5.73 14.53
N ARG A 83 13.77 6.00 15.07
CA ARG A 83 14.32 5.33 16.26
C ARG A 83 14.34 6.23 17.48
N SER A 84 13.63 7.35 17.42
CA SER A 84 13.49 8.27 18.55
C SER A 84 12.63 7.64 19.66
N GLY A 85 12.97 7.96 20.91
CA GLY A 85 12.21 7.49 22.06
C GLY A 85 12.22 5.96 22.26
N GLU A 86 11.08 5.39 22.59
CA GLU A 86 10.91 3.96 22.88
C GLU A 86 11.05 3.06 21.64
N ASN A 87 11.00 3.62 20.42
CA ASN A 87 11.22 2.89 19.17
C ASN A 87 12.60 2.25 19.08
N SER A 88 13.60 2.79 19.76
CA SER A 88 14.95 2.24 19.80
C SER A 88 15.01 0.79 20.29
N SER A 89 14.08 0.38 21.17
CA SER A 89 13.97 -0.96 21.72
C SER A 89 13.41 -2.00 20.73
N LEU A 90 12.70 -1.56 19.68
CA LEU A 90 12.04 -2.39 18.68
C LEU A 90 12.91 -2.73 17.45
N GLY A 91 14.20 -2.43 17.49
CA GLY A 91 15.18 -2.89 16.50
C GLY A 91 15.85 -1.80 15.68
N GLY A 92 16.63 -0.97 16.30
CA GLY A 92 17.46 0.02 15.62
C GLY A 92 18.55 0.64 16.46
N GLY A 93 19.46 1.41 15.84
CA GLY A 93 20.49 2.18 16.52
C GLY A 93 19.93 3.49 17.08
N GLU A 94 20.62 4.09 18.06
CA GLU A 94 20.23 5.38 18.64
C GLU A 94 20.42 6.53 17.63
N GLY A 95 19.46 7.48 17.60
CA GLY A 95 19.67 8.84 17.09
C GLY A 95 19.46 9.08 15.59
N GLU A 96 18.92 8.14 14.80
CA GLU A 96 18.59 8.42 13.39
C GLU A 96 17.19 9.00 13.24
N VAL A 97 17.06 10.05 12.39
CA VAL A 97 15.81 10.78 12.12
C VAL A 97 14.74 9.90 11.44
N GLY A 98 15.14 8.71 10.99
CA GLY A 98 14.26 7.74 10.36
C GLY A 98 14.08 7.95 8.85
N ARG A 99 13.48 6.94 8.22
CA ARG A 99 13.10 6.91 6.80
C ARG A 99 11.69 6.38 6.66
N SER A 100 11.04 6.70 5.55
CA SER A 100 9.78 6.08 5.20
C SER A 100 10.02 4.71 4.54
N ASP A 101 10.00 3.65 5.33
CA ASP A 101 10.17 2.28 4.81
C ASP A 101 8.94 1.75 4.06
N THR A 102 7.78 2.36 4.32
CA THR A 102 6.52 2.07 3.66
C THR A 102 5.78 3.38 3.44
N ALA A 103 5.26 3.58 2.25
CA ALA A 103 4.37 4.69 1.95
C ALA A 103 3.31 4.24 0.96
N PHE A 104 2.08 4.65 1.19
CA PHE A 104 1.01 4.52 0.21
C PHE A 104 0.07 5.72 0.25
N LEU A 105 -0.42 6.07 -0.93
CA LEU A 105 -1.45 7.08 -1.10
C LEU A 105 -2.81 6.37 -1.19
N LEU A 106 -3.64 6.54 -0.18
CA LEU A 106 -5.02 6.06 -0.18
C LEU A 106 -5.90 7.13 -0.82
N HIS A 107 -6.53 6.79 -1.93
CA HIS A 107 -7.60 7.59 -2.53
C HIS A 107 -8.94 6.94 -2.20
N VAL A 108 -9.79 7.69 -1.52
CA VAL A 108 -11.18 7.31 -1.24
C VAL A 108 -12.05 8.07 -2.22
N TYR A 109 -12.77 7.35 -3.08
CA TYR A 109 -13.63 7.95 -4.09
C TYR A 109 -14.80 8.71 -3.46
N ALA A 110 -15.32 9.69 -4.18
CA ALA A 110 -16.41 10.55 -3.72
C ALA A 110 -17.71 9.81 -3.40
N ASP A 111 -17.88 8.61 -3.94
CA ASP A 111 -19.02 7.75 -3.61
C ASP A 111 -18.94 7.16 -2.19
N GLY A 112 -17.78 7.25 -1.54
CA GLY A 112 -17.53 6.74 -0.20
C GLY A 112 -17.53 5.23 -0.06
N LYS A 113 -17.57 4.48 -1.17
CA LYS A 113 -17.63 3.00 -1.20
C LYS A 113 -16.35 2.39 -1.72
N HIS A 114 -15.76 2.99 -2.74
CA HIS A 114 -14.54 2.52 -3.37
C HIS A 114 -13.32 3.20 -2.77
N ALA A 115 -12.20 2.49 -2.75
CA ALA A 115 -10.90 3.05 -2.40
C ALA A 115 -9.77 2.35 -3.16
N VAL A 116 -8.69 3.08 -3.38
CA VAL A 116 -7.45 2.51 -3.92
C VAL A 116 -6.26 2.98 -3.09
N ALA A 117 -5.40 2.06 -2.70
CA ALA A 117 -4.15 2.34 -2.00
C ALA A 117 -2.99 2.10 -2.97
N VAL A 118 -2.33 3.17 -3.39
CA VAL A 118 -1.18 3.13 -4.30
C VAL A 118 0.10 3.12 -3.48
N SER A 119 0.80 1.99 -3.45
CA SER A 119 2.08 1.85 -2.75
C SER A 119 3.22 2.45 -3.59
N ILE A 120 4.10 3.20 -2.94
CA ILE A 120 5.31 3.77 -3.53
C ILE A 120 6.51 3.00 -2.99
N PRO A 121 7.28 2.27 -3.83
CA PRO A 121 8.49 1.60 -3.39
C PRO A 121 9.48 2.60 -2.80
N ARG A 122 10.08 2.27 -1.66
CA ARG A 122 10.98 3.19 -0.93
C ARG A 122 12.22 3.59 -1.75
N ASP A 123 12.68 2.69 -2.63
CA ASP A 123 13.87 2.87 -3.47
C ASP A 123 13.53 3.52 -4.83
N THR A 124 12.29 4.02 -5.01
CA THR A 124 11.87 4.72 -6.23
C THR A 124 12.65 6.01 -6.40
N LEU A 125 13.23 6.19 -7.59
CA LEU A 125 13.92 7.42 -7.96
C LEU A 125 12.88 8.51 -8.27
N VAL A 126 12.95 9.60 -7.51
CA VAL A 126 12.02 10.74 -7.60
C VAL A 126 12.78 12.07 -7.47
N GLU A 127 12.12 13.15 -7.85
CA GLU A 127 12.51 14.50 -7.45
C GLU A 127 11.97 14.78 -6.05
N ILE A 128 12.86 15.04 -5.07
CA ILE A 128 12.47 15.58 -3.77
C ILE A 128 12.51 17.09 -3.89
N PRO A 129 11.38 17.81 -3.76
CA PRO A 129 11.35 19.26 -3.85
C PRO A 129 12.07 19.92 -2.66
N ALA A 130 12.15 21.24 -2.66
CA ALA A 130 12.65 21.96 -1.48
C ALA A 130 11.84 21.60 -0.24
N CYS A 131 12.55 21.32 0.87
CA CYS A 131 11.97 20.95 2.15
C CYS A 131 12.43 21.92 3.23
N LYS A 132 11.53 22.27 4.14
CA LYS A 132 11.82 23.19 5.23
C LYS A 132 12.68 22.51 6.29
N LEU A 133 13.71 23.23 6.75
CA LEU A 133 14.62 22.81 7.82
C LEU A 133 14.21 23.46 9.17
N PRO A 134 14.72 22.94 10.31
CA PRO A 134 14.40 23.46 11.65
C PRO A 134 14.76 24.94 11.84
N ASP A 135 15.77 25.44 11.14
CA ASP A 135 16.18 26.85 11.19
C ASP A 135 15.30 27.79 10.35
N GLY A 136 14.28 27.23 9.69
CA GLY A 136 13.35 27.94 8.84
C GLY A 136 13.81 28.12 7.39
N SER A 137 15.01 27.70 7.04
CA SER A 137 15.50 27.67 5.66
C SER A 137 14.87 26.53 4.85
N TRP A 138 15.03 26.56 3.52
CA TRP A 138 14.57 25.52 2.61
C TRP A 138 15.77 24.90 1.90
N THR A 139 15.75 23.59 1.72
CA THR A 139 16.78 22.87 0.96
C THR A 139 16.66 23.14 -0.53
N GLU A 140 17.76 22.91 -1.27
CA GLU A 140 17.65 22.76 -2.71
C GLU A 140 16.89 21.46 -3.07
N PRO A 141 16.14 21.45 -4.20
CA PRO A 141 15.56 20.23 -4.73
C PRO A 141 16.63 19.16 -5.01
N ARG A 142 16.28 17.89 -4.85
CA ARG A 142 17.17 16.75 -5.14
C ARG A 142 16.57 15.90 -6.24
N GLU A 143 17.17 15.93 -7.40
CA GLU A 143 16.81 15.05 -8.51
C GLU A 143 17.35 13.63 -8.30
N GLN A 144 16.66 12.61 -8.87
CA GLN A 144 17.11 11.21 -8.84
C GLN A 144 17.40 10.68 -7.42
N ALA A 145 16.71 11.18 -6.41
CA ALA A 145 16.84 10.73 -5.03
C ALA A 145 15.87 9.56 -4.74
N MET A 146 16.23 8.70 -3.79
CA MET A 146 15.30 7.66 -3.34
C MET A 146 14.13 8.29 -2.59
N PHE A 147 12.91 7.83 -2.87
CA PHE A 147 11.70 8.33 -2.24
C PHE A 147 11.76 8.33 -0.72
N ASN A 148 12.28 7.26 -0.11
CA ASN A 148 12.38 7.15 1.34
C ASN A 148 13.31 8.20 1.98
N ALA A 149 14.21 8.79 1.20
CA ALA A 149 15.11 9.86 1.70
C ALA A 149 14.34 11.16 1.96
N ALA A 150 13.17 11.39 1.32
CA ALA A 150 12.34 12.56 1.56
C ALA A 150 11.99 12.69 3.05
N PHE A 151 11.71 11.56 3.72
CA PHE A 151 11.40 11.56 5.14
C PHE A 151 12.55 12.00 6.06
N SER A 152 13.80 11.96 5.58
CA SER A 152 14.96 12.40 6.35
C SER A 152 15.39 13.85 6.06
N VAL A 153 14.88 14.45 4.98
CA VAL A 153 15.37 15.76 4.51
C VAL A 153 14.91 16.91 5.39
N GLY A 154 13.73 16.83 6.00
CA GLY A 154 13.22 17.82 6.94
C GLY A 154 13.99 17.86 8.27
N ASP A 155 14.85 16.86 8.51
CA ASP A 155 15.79 16.75 9.65
C ASP A 155 15.12 16.82 11.04
N THR A 156 13.80 16.75 11.10
CA THR A 156 13.02 16.68 12.35
C THR A 156 11.78 15.82 12.17
N PRO A 157 11.25 15.24 13.27
CA PRO A 157 9.96 14.55 13.24
C PRO A 157 8.80 15.44 12.74
N GLU A 158 8.89 16.75 12.92
CA GLU A 158 7.88 17.72 12.50
C GLU A 158 8.04 18.09 11.01
N GLY A 159 9.27 18.16 10.49
CA GLY A 159 9.56 18.54 9.11
C GLY A 159 9.48 17.38 8.12
N ASN A 160 9.83 16.17 8.55
CA ASN A 160 9.94 14.98 7.69
C ASN A 160 8.63 14.58 7.01
N PRO A 161 7.46 14.54 7.69
CA PRO A 161 6.20 14.22 7.03
C PRO A 161 5.82 15.23 5.96
N ALA A 162 6.04 16.53 6.21
CA ALA A 162 5.75 17.59 5.26
C ALA A 162 6.60 17.47 3.98
N CYS A 163 7.90 17.17 4.11
CA CYS A 163 8.79 16.94 2.97
C CYS A 163 8.34 15.72 2.14
N THR A 164 7.95 14.61 2.79
CA THR A 164 7.44 13.42 2.11
C THR A 164 6.12 13.73 1.40
N GLN A 165 5.23 14.50 2.03
CA GLN A 165 3.98 14.94 1.41
C GLN A 165 4.23 15.81 0.17
N ASN A 166 5.13 16.80 0.25
CA ASN A 166 5.52 17.62 -0.90
C ASN A 166 6.07 16.75 -2.05
N THR A 167 6.84 15.70 -1.71
CA THR A 167 7.39 14.77 -2.71
C THR A 167 6.28 13.95 -3.40
N ILE A 168 5.30 13.46 -2.64
CA ILE A 168 4.14 12.74 -3.22
C ILE A 168 3.31 13.68 -4.09
N GLU A 169 3.01 14.89 -3.64
CA GLU A 169 2.25 15.86 -4.42
C GLU A 169 2.96 16.23 -5.72
N LYS A 170 4.31 16.34 -5.68
CA LYS A 170 5.11 16.58 -6.88
C LYS A 170 5.08 15.39 -7.85
N LEU A 171 5.20 14.16 -7.32
CA LEU A 171 5.21 12.93 -8.10
C LEU A 171 3.86 12.67 -8.80
N THR A 172 2.75 12.91 -8.10
CA THR A 172 1.41 12.47 -8.52
C THR A 172 0.56 13.59 -9.13
N GLY A 173 0.87 14.85 -8.82
CA GLY A 173 0.00 15.98 -9.12
C GLY A 173 -1.35 15.91 -8.37
N LEU A 174 -1.49 15.04 -7.37
CA LEU A 174 -2.64 14.93 -6.48
C LEU A 174 -2.38 15.72 -5.20
N ARG A 175 -3.34 16.51 -4.76
CA ARG A 175 -3.27 17.14 -3.45
C ARG A 175 -3.54 16.10 -2.37
N VAL A 176 -2.68 16.03 -1.37
CA VAL A 176 -2.86 15.19 -0.18
C VAL A 176 -3.70 15.98 0.83
N ASP A 177 -4.85 15.44 1.21
CA ASP A 177 -5.77 16.08 2.17
C ASP A 177 -5.33 15.82 3.60
N HIS A 178 -4.87 14.58 3.87
CA HIS A 178 -4.38 14.16 5.18
C HIS A 178 -3.10 13.35 5.06
N THR A 179 -2.24 13.48 6.07
CA THR A 179 -1.04 12.64 6.23
C THR A 179 -1.02 12.00 7.60
N VAL A 180 -0.81 10.70 7.62
CA VAL A 180 -0.73 9.86 8.83
C VAL A 180 0.62 9.17 8.85
N VAL A 181 1.39 9.37 9.89
CA VAL A 181 2.66 8.66 10.13
C VAL A 181 2.45 7.63 11.23
N VAL A 182 2.90 6.41 10.97
CA VAL A 182 2.86 5.28 11.90
C VAL A 182 4.29 4.82 12.12
N ASP A 183 4.78 4.89 13.35
CA ASP A 183 6.08 4.34 13.72
C ASP A 183 5.96 2.87 14.17
N PHE A 184 7.08 2.25 14.53
CA PHE A 184 7.10 0.84 14.93
C PHE A 184 6.31 0.55 16.19
N GLN A 185 6.39 1.44 17.19
CA GLN A 185 5.64 1.31 18.43
C GLN A 185 4.15 1.43 18.18
N GLY A 186 3.77 2.42 17.37
CA GLY A 186 2.40 2.64 16.97
C GLY A 186 1.81 1.47 16.21
N PHE A 187 2.56 0.93 15.26
CA PHE A 187 2.15 -0.24 14.51
C PHE A 187 1.93 -1.47 15.43
N ALA A 188 2.88 -1.72 16.36
CA ALA A 188 2.76 -2.81 17.31
C ALA A 188 1.51 -2.63 18.21
N ALA A 189 1.32 -1.43 18.78
CA ALA A 189 0.18 -1.12 19.64
C ALA A 189 -1.17 -1.23 18.91
N LEU A 190 -1.25 -0.79 17.65
CA LEU A 190 -2.46 -0.91 16.83
C LEU A 190 -2.83 -2.39 16.59
N THR A 191 -1.84 -3.23 16.27
CA THR A 191 -2.08 -4.66 16.04
C THR A 191 -2.49 -5.41 17.32
N GLU A 192 -1.99 -5.00 18.48
CA GLU A 192 -2.43 -5.51 19.79
C GLU A 192 -3.85 -5.06 20.13
N ALA A 193 -4.17 -3.78 19.88
CA ALA A 193 -5.50 -3.24 20.14
C ALA A 193 -6.61 -3.92 19.34
N VAL A 194 -6.31 -4.36 18.10
CA VAL A 194 -7.27 -5.17 17.29
C VAL A 194 -7.27 -6.66 17.67
N GLY A 195 -6.40 -7.08 18.60
CA GLY A 195 -6.34 -8.48 19.05
C GLY A 195 -5.65 -9.42 18.07
N GLY A 196 -4.75 -8.90 17.22
CA GLY A 196 -3.97 -9.65 16.25
C GLY A 196 -4.54 -9.62 14.84
N VAL A 197 -3.66 -9.90 13.87
CA VAL A 197 -3.97 -9.93 12.43
C VAL A 197 -3.60 -11.30 11.88
N ARG A 198 -4.48 -11.89 11.08
CA ARG A 198 -4.21 -13.16 10.42
C ARG A 198 -3.26 -12.97 9.25
N ILE A 199 -2.21 -13.79 9.20
CA ILE A 199 -1.26 -13.85 8.10
C ILE A 199 -1.16 -15.27 7.56
N CYS A 200 -0.67 -15.42 6.33
CA CYS A 200 -0.38 -16.71 5.72
C CYS A 200 1.04 -16.70 5.14
N LEU A 201 1.81 -17.76 5.40
CA LEU A 201 3.18 -17.89 4.92
C LEU A 201 3.36 -19.14 4.07
N PRO A 202 4.11 -19.07 2.95
CA PRO A 202 4.37 -20.21 2.08
C PRO A 202 5.33 -21.22 2.70
N ALA A 203 6.18 -20.78 3.65
CA ALA A 203 7.22 -21.60 4.30
C ALA A 203 7.43 -21.20 5.77
N ASP A 204 8.14 -22.03 6.51
CA ASP A 204 8.61 -21.70 7.86
C ASP A 204 9.68 -20.60 7.79
N VAL A 205 9.63 -19.63 8.71
CA VAL A 205 10.58 -18.52 8.84
C VAL A 205 11.38 -18.69 10.13
N HIS A 206 12.68 -18.51 10.03
CA HIS A 206 13.63 -18.69 11.14
C HIS A 206 14.31 -17.36 11.53
N GLN A 207 14.98 -17.34 12.67
CA GLN A 207 15.67 -16.13 13.16
C GLN A 207 16.70 -15.57 12.17
N ARG A 208 17.33 -16.41 11.32
CA ARG A 208 18.25 -15.97 10.27
C ARG A 208 17.54 -15.11 9.22
N ASP A 209 16.28 -15.40 8.93
CA ASP A 209 15.52 -14.68 7.90
C ASP A 209 15.17 -13.25 8.36
N LEU A 210 15.13 -13.02 9.68
CA LEU A 210 15.01 -11.69 10.27
C LEU A 210 16.37 -10.99 10.45
N ASN A 211 17.45 -11.76 10.65
CA ASN A 211 18.80 -11.24 10.81
C ASN A 211 19.78 -12.01 9.92
N PRO A 212 20.06 -11.52 8.69
CA PRO A 212 20.91 -12.21 7.72
C PRO A 212 22.38 -12.39 8.18
N ASN A 213 22.81 -11.65 9.19
CA ASN A 213 24.16 -11.81 9.76
C ASN A 213 24.33 -13.11 10.59
N ARG A 214 23.25 -13.83 10.87
CA ARG A 214 23.31 -15.13 11.55
C ARG A 214 23.77 -16.21 10.59
N THR A 215 24.75 -16.99 11.00
CA THR A 215 25.28 -18.13 10.23
C THR A 215 24.39 -19.38 10.29
N THR A 216 23.57 -19.50 11.35
CA THR A 216 22.66 -20.63 11.56
C THR A 216 21.20 -20.19 11.46
N PRO A 217 20.27 -21.06 11.03
CA PRO A 217 18.84 -20.74 10.94
C PRO A 217 18.25 -20.23 12.27
N GLY A 218 18.70 -20.78 13.39
CA GLY A 218 18.15 -20.44 14.71
C GLY A 218 16.75 -21.02 14.91
N LYS A 219 16.01 -20.49 15.91
CA LYS A 219 14.65 -20.91 16.20
C LYS A 219 13.70 -20.48 15.07
N ARG A 220 12.65 -21.30 14.85
CA ARG A 220 11.54 -20.92 13.99
C ARG A 220 10.77 -19.77 14.65
N VAL A 221 10.55 -18.67 13.91
CA VAL A 221 9.80 -17.48 14.34
C VAL A 221 8.35 -17.59 13.88
N PHE A 222 8.15 -17.93 12.60
CA PHE A 222 6.82 -18.16 12.03
C PHE A 222 6.74 -19.55 11.40
N ARG A 223 5.55 -20.16 11.50
CA ARG A 223 5.26 -21.43 10.83
C ARG A 223 4.68 -21.19 9.44
N LYS A 224 4.81 -22.16 8.56
CA LYS A 224 4.06 -22.22 7.30
C LYS A 224 2.56 -22.23 7.56
N GLY A 225 1.79 -21.57 6.67
CA GLY A 225 0.32 -21.52 6.70
C GLY A 225 -0.22 -20.37 7.52
N VAL A 226 -1.51 -20.47 7.86
CA VAL A 226 -2.25 -19.40 8.56
C VAL A 226 -1.87 -19.34 10.04
N GLN A 227 -1.66 -18.11 10.51
CA GLN A 227 -1.42 -17.82 11.93
C GLN A 227 -1.83 -16.38 12.24
N GLU A 228 -2.01 -16.07 13.52
CA GLU A 228 -2.31 -14.74 14.01
C GLU A 228 -1.06 -14.09 14.61
N VAL A 229 -0.81 -12.81 14.30
CA VAL A 229 0.35 -12.07 14.81
C VAL A 229 -0.10 -10.70 15.32
N GLN A 230 0.58 -10.21 16.37
CA GLN A 230 0.36 -8.90 16.97
C GLN A 230 1.66 -8.37 17.58
N GLY A 231 1.72 -7.08 17.87
CA GLY A 231 2.87 -6.45 18.52
C GLY A 231 4.16 -6.65 17.72
N GLN A 232 5.22 -7.06 18.40
CA GLN A 232 6.53 -7.30 17.77
C GLN A 232 6.46 -8.36 16.65
N ALA A 233 5.66 -9.41 16.80
CA ALA A 233 5.54 -10.43 15.75
C ALA A 233 4.90 -9.88 14.46
N ALA A 234 3.92 -8.99 14.56
CA ALA A 234 3.36 -8.31 13.41
C ALA A 234 4.40 -7.41 12.73
N LEU A 235 5.19 -6.68 13.53
CA LEU A 235 6.27 -5.82 13.04
C LEU A 235 7.36 -6.65 12.33
N ASP A 236 7.78 -7.77 12.92
CA ASP A 236 8.75 -8.68 12.31
C ASP A 236 8.27 -9.21 10.96
N TYR A 237 6.99 -9.57 10.86
CA TYR A 237 6.38 -10.04 9.62
C TYR A 237 6.43 -8.99 8.49
N VAL A 238 6.00 -7.76 8.74
CA VAL A 238 5.96 -6.71 7.70
C VAL A 238 7.36 -6.21 7.31
N ARG A 239 8.36 -6.43 8.17
CA ARG A 239 9.78 -6.09 7.94
C ARG A 239 10.59 -7.23 7.34
N LEU A 240 10.06 -8.44 7.28
CA LEU A 240 10.75 -9.63 6.79
C LEU A 240 11.26 -9.40 5.36
N ARG A 241 12.56 -9.67 5.12
CA ARG A 241 13.21 -9.51 3.81
C ARG A 241 13.72 -10.81 3.23
N HIS A 242 13.93 -11.83 4.06
CA HIS A 242 14.49 -13.09 3.65
C HIS A 242 13.59 -14.25 4.06
N GLY A 243 13.72 -15.39 3.40
CA GLY A 243 12.95 -16.61 3.72
C GLY A 243 11.52 -16.63 3.16
N VAL A 244 11.05 -15.53 2.53
CA VAL A 244 9.73 -15.45 1.88
C VAL A 244 9.85 -14.61 0.61
N GLY A 245 9.39 -15.17 -0.51
CA GLY A 245 9.50 -14.52 -1.84
C GLY A 245 10.96 -14.39 -2.31
N ASP A 246 11.19 -13.50 -3.24
CA ASP A 246 12.51 -13.22 -3.84
C ASP A 246 13.40 -12.29 -3.00
N GLY A 247 12.88 -11.77 -1.87
CA GLY A 247 13.57 -10.81 -1.01
C GLY A 247 13.58 -9.37 -1.54
N SER A 248 12.90 -9.10 -2.66
CA SER A 248 12.79 -7.77 -3.26
C SER A 248 11.97 -6.81 -2.41
N ASP A 249 12.11 -5.52 -2.69
CA ASP A 249 11.26 -4.48 -2.09
C ASP A 249 9.80 -4.63 -2.54
N ILE A 250 9.58 -5.04 -3.78
CA ILE A 250 8.26 -5.27 -4.36
C ILE A 250 7.55 -6.44 -3.65
N GLY A 251 8.24 -7.56 -3.44
CA GLY A 251 7.68 -8.69 -2.67
C GLY A 251 7.29 -8.28 -1.25
N ARG A 252 8.09 -7.40 -0.61
CA ARG A 252 7.74 -6.84 0.69
C ARG A 252 6.48 -5.98 0.63
N ILE A 253 6.33 -5.12 -0.38
CA ILE A 253 5.13 -4.29 -0.59
C ILE A 253 3.89 -5.18 -0.71
N LYS A 254 3.92 -6.23 -1.52
CA LYS A 254 2.80 -7.18 -1.66
C LYS A 254 2.40 -7.79 -0.30
N ARG A 255 3.37 -8.17 0.55
CA ARG A 255 3.08 -8.66 1.92
C ARG A 255 2.46 -7.59 2.80
N GLN A 256 2.95 -6.36 2.74
CA GLN A 256 2.40 -5.23 3.49
C GLN A 256 0.97 -4.91 3.05
N GLN A 257 0.67 -4.93 1.76
CA GLN A 257 -0.68 -4.78 1.21
C GLN A 257 -1.62 -5.89 1.74
N ALA A 258 -1.17 -7.14 1.69
CA ALA A 258 -1.92 -8.28 2.24
C ALA A 258 -2.18 -8.12 3.74
N PHE A 259 -1.20 -7.63 4.49
CA PHE A 259 -1.33 -7.38 5.92
C PHE A 259 -2.34 -6.26 6.21
N VAL A 260 -2.25 -5.14 5.49
CA VAL A 260 -3.18 -4.00 5.66
C VAL A 260 -4.62 -4.43 5.30
N GLY A 261 -4.80 -5.18 4.21
CA GLY A 261 -6.11 -5.76 3.87
C GLY A 261 -6.67 -6.64 4.99
N ALA A 262 -5.85 -7.55 5.54
CA ALA A 262 -6.24 -8.40 6.65
C ALA A 262 -6.54 -7.62 7.94
N LEU A 263 -5.81 -6.54 8.22
CA LEU A 263 -6.05 -5.64 9.34
C LEU A 263 -7.40 -4.92 9.21
N VAL A 264 -7.68 -4.34 8.04
CA VAL A 264 -8.95 -3.66 7.77
C VAL A 264 -10.12 -4.64 7.87
N LYS A 265 -9.96 -5.85 7.30
CA LYS A 265 -10.95 -6.93 7.41
C LYS A 265 -11.21 -7.31 8.87
N LYS A 266 -10.16 -7.47 9.69
CA LYS A 266 -10.27 -7.79 11.12
C LYS A 266 -11.05 -6.73 11.89
N VAL A 267 -10.73 -5.43 11.67
CA VAL A 267 -11.45 -4.31 12.31
C VAL A 267 -12.94 -4.33 11.97
N ARG A 268 -13.30 -4.68 10.73
CA ARG A 268 -14.70 -4.76 10.29
C ARG A 268 -15.43 -5.98 10.84
N GLU A 269 -14.81 -7.15 10.81
CA GLU A 269 -15.38 -8.41 11.31
C GLU A 269 -15.67 -8.35 12.82
N ASP A 270 -14.77 -7.73 13.60
CA ASP A 270 -14.95 -7.56 15.05
C ASP A 270 -16.04 -6.55 15.41
N GLY A 271 -16.50 -5.78 14.43
CA GLY A 271 -17.54 -4.78 14.54
C GLY A 271 -17.09 -3.48 15.20
N LEU A 272 -17.74 -2.38 14.80
CA LEU A 272 -17.48 -1.02 15.28
C LEU A 272 -18.22 -0.75 16.61
N THR A 273 -18.08 -1.65 17.59
CA THR A 273 -18.68 -1.46 18.92
C THR A 273 -17.82 -0.57 19.80
N PRO A 274 -18.40 0.23 20.71
CA PRO A 274 -17.64 1.12 21.60
C PRO A 274 -16.56 0.38 22.41
N THR A 275 -16.82 -0.87 22.82
CA THR A 275 -15.87 -1.69 23.60
C THR A 275 -14.66 -2.12 22.79
N ARG A 276 -14.76 -2.19 21.44
CA ARG A 276 -13.65 -2.50 20.52
C ARG A 276 -12.99 -1.23 19.99
N LEU A 277 -13.78 -0.20 19.69
CA LEU A 277 -13.28 1.05 19.14
C LEU A 277 -12.48 1.89 20.14
N LEU A 278 -12.86 1.91 21.43
CA LEU A 278 -12.15 2.73 22.43
C LEU A 278 -10.68 2.32 22.61
N PRO A 279 -10.32 1.02 22.77
CA PRO A 279 -8.91 0.61 22.82
C PRO A 279 -8.16 0.92 21.53
N LEU A 280 -8.80 0.73 20.37
CA LEU A 280 -8.20 1.05 19.08
C LEU A 280 -7.97 2.55 18.91
N ALA A 281 -8.95 3.39 19.31
CA ALA A 281 -8.81 4.84 19.28
C ALA A 281 -7.72 5.32 20.27
N ASP A 282 -7.65 4.76 21.47
CA ASP A 282 -6.59 5.09 22.46
C ASP A 282 -5.20 4.69 21.92
N ALA A 283 -5.07 3.51 21.29
CA ALA A 283 -3.84 3.10 20.63
C ALA A 283 -3.50 4.02 19.45
N ALA A 284 -4.45 4.32 18.58
CA ALA A 284 -4.26 5.18 17.43
C ALA A 284 -3.82 6.61 17.85
N THR A 285 -4.52 7.22 18.81
CA THR A 285 -4.21 8.60 19.25
C THR A 285 -2.85 8.74 19.93
N ARG A 286 -2.29 7.66 20.48
CA ARG A 286 -0.94 7.65 21.09
C ARG A 286 0.18 7.29 20.14
N SER A 287 -0.16 6.75 18.99
CA SER A 287 0.78 6.04 18.14
C SER A 287 0.87 6.62 16.74
N LEU A 288 0.00 7.59 16.42
CA LEU A 288 -0.03 8.24 15.13
C LEU A 288 0.44 9.69 15.27
N THR A 289 1.32 10.10 14.37
CA THR A 289 1.57 11.51 14.12
C THR A 289 0.77 11.91 12.88
N VAL A 290 -0.07 12.93 13.00
CA VAL A 290 -1.01 13.31 11.94
C VAL A 290 -0.83 14.78 11.53
N ASP A 291 -1.37 15.14 10.36
CA ASP A 291 -1.46 16.54 9.99
C ASP A 291 -2.42 17.32 10.92
N PRO A 292 -2.31 18.66 10.97
CA PRO A 292 -3.17 19.47 11.84
C PRO A 292 -4.67 19.35 11.53
N GLY A 293 -5.02 18.90 10.34
CA GLY A 293 -6.41 18.62 9.93
C GLY A 293 -7.03 17.47 10.72
N LEU A 294 -6.22 16.50 11.17
CA LEU A 294 -6.64 15.37 12.00
C LEU A 294 -6.23 15.52 13.48
N GLY A 295 -5.67 16.66 13.89
CA GLY A 295 -5.06 16.89 15.21
C GLY A 295 -6.04 16.97 16.39
N SER A 296 -7.27 16.47 16.26
CA SER A 296 -8.22 16.39 17.37
C SER A 296 -9.06 15.12 17.31
N ALA A 297 -9.53 14.65 18.48
CA ALA A 297 -10.28 13.40 18.56
C ALA A 297 -11.57 13.41 17.72
N ASP A 298 -12.27 14.52 17.66
CA ASP A 298 -13.49 14.68 16.86
C ASP A 298 -13.20 14.61 15.35
N ARG A 299 -12.07 15.18 14.89
CA ARG A 299 -11.64 15.13 13.49
C ARG A 299 -11.20 13.71 13.09
N LEU A 300 -10.44 13.03 13.94
CA LEU A 300 -10.08 11.63 13.73
C LEU A 300 -11.31 10.71 13.68
N ILE A 301 -12.28 10.91 14.58
CA ILE A 301 -13.53 10.16 14.58
C ILE A 301 -14.33 10.46 13.29
N SER A 302 -14.43 11.73 12.90
CA SER A 302 -15.11 12.13 11.67
C SER A 302 -14.45 11.50 10.44
N PHE A 303 -13.12 11.51 10.39
CA PHE A 303 -12.34 10.85 9.35
C PHE A 303 -12.59 9.34 9.35
N ALA A 304 -12.49 8.65 10.48
CA ALA A 304 -12.78 7.22 10.56
C ALA A 304 -14.22 6.89 10.14
N MET A 305 -15.18 7.76 10.48
CA MET A 305 -16.58 7.61 10.05
C MET A 305 -16.78 7.86 8.56
N SER A 306 -15.95 8.67 7.90
CA SER A 306 -16.01 8.84 6.43
C SER A 306 -15.58 7.57 5.69
N LEU A 307 -14.77 6.71 6.32
CA LEU A 307 -14.30 5.45 5.76
C LEU A 307 -15.21 4.25 6.05
N LYS A 308 -16.27 4.43 6.84
CA LYS A 308 -17.11 3.32 7.33
C LYS A 308 -17.83 2.54 6.22
N ASP A 309 -18.20 3.22 5.14
CA ASP A 309 -18.99 2.68 4.04
C ASP A 309 -18.10 2.14 2.89
N VAL A 310 -16.77 2.33 2.97
CA VAL A 310 -15.81 1.80 1.99
C VAL A 310 -15.85 0.27 2.02
N GLU A 311 -16.15 -0.38 0.91
CA GLU A 311 -16.31 -1.83 0.83
C GLU A 311 -14.95 -2.53 0.61
N LEU A 312 -14.75 -3.70 1.27
CA LEU A 312 -13.48 -4.43 1.19
C LEU A 312 -13.24 -4.98 -0.23
N ASP A 313 -14.30 -5.46 -0.87
CA ASP A 313 -14.26 -5.98 -2.23
C ASP A 313 -13.91 -4.88 -3.25
N ASP A 314 -14.26 -3.62 -2.93
CA ASP A 314 -14.03 -2.43 -3.75
C ASP A 314 -12.81 -1.61 -3.28
N THR A 315 -12.02 -2.16 -2.35
CA THR A 315 -10.75 -1.59 -1.92
C THR A 315 -9.60 -2.30 -2.63
N ARG A 316 -8.89 -1.59 -3.51
CA ARG A 316 -7.78 -2.11 -4.30
C ARG A 316 -6.43 -1.66 -3.76
N PHE A 317 -5.48 -2.59 -3.71
CA PHE A 317 -4.08 -2.30 -3.45
C PHE A 317 -3.29 -2.44 -4.75
N VAL A 318 -2.64 -1.37 -5.16
CA VAL A 318 -1.79 -1.36 -6.36
C VAL A 318 -0.41 -0.83 -5.98
N THR A 319 0.60 -1.15 -6.77
CA THR A 319 1.91 -0.50 -6.69
C THR A 319 2.02 0.47 -7.85
N VAL A 320 2.61 1.67 -7.63
CA VAL A 320 2.89 2.59 -8.73
C VAL A 320 3.57 1.82 -9.87
N PRO A 321 3.19 2.02 -11.14
CA PRO A 321 3.87 1.37 -12.26
C PRO A 321 5.37 1.62 -12.22
N TRP A 322 6.16 0.55 -12.23
CA TRP A 322 7.59 0.61 -11.93
C TRP A 322 8.41 -0.29 -12.84
N ARG A 323 9.70 0.00 -12.95
CA ARG A 323 10.72 -0.86 -13.56
C ARG A 323 11.99 -0.80 -12.74
N TYR A 324 12.83 -1.83 -12.84
CA TYR A 324 14.16 -1.75 -12.25
C TYR A 324 15.05 -0.79 -13.04
N GLU A 325 15.82 0.02 -12.32
CA GLU A 325 16.87 0.86 -12.84
C GLU A 325 18.14 0.61 -12.03
N GLY A 326 18.95 -0.34 -12.49
CA GLY A 326 20.05 -0.88 -11.70
C GLY A 326 19.57 -1.56 -10.42
N ALA A 327 20.06 -1.08 -9.27
CA ALA A 327 19.64 -1.55 -7.94
C ALA A 327 18.47 -0.74 -7.37
N ARG A 328 17.85 0.14 -8.16
CA ARG A 328 16.77 1.05 -7.78
C ARG A 328 15.51 0.76 -8.57
N VAL A 329 14.49 1.55 -8.31
CA VAL A 329 13.20 1.47 -8.98
C VAL A 329 12.93 2.83 -9.65
N ALA A 330 12.52 2.81 -10.92
CA ALA A 330 12.05 3.98 -11.63
C ALA A 330 10.56 3.83 -11.95
N VAL A 331 9.83 4.94 -11.96
CA VAL A 331 8.43 4.99 -12.36
C VAL A 331 8.31 4.81 -13.87
N VAL A 332 7.39 3.99 -14.32
CA VAL A 332 6.99 3.89 -15.73
C VAL A 332 6.01 5.04 -16.00
N GLN A 333 6.52 6.16 -16.48
CA GLN A 333 5.78 7.44 -16.52
C GLN A 333 4.43 7.35 -17.24
N HIS A 334 4.39 6.76 -18.44
CA HIS A 334 3.16 6.68 -19.22
C HIS A 334 2.02 5.98 -18.48
N GLU A 335 2.32 4.86 -17.78
CA GLU A 335 1.34 4.11 -17.01
C GLU A 335 0.99 4.83 -15.71
N ALA A 336 1.97 5.44 -15.05
CA ALA A 336 1.75 6.24 -13.86
C ALA A 336 0.92 7.48 -14.14
N ASP A 337 1.15 8.17 -15.26
CA ASP A 337 0.36 9.33 -15.67
C ASP A 337 -1.11 8.97 -15.90
N ALA A 338 -1.38 7.80 -16.48
CA ALA A 338 -2.74 7.27 -16.64
C ALA A 338 -3.39 6.96 -15.28
N LEU A 339 -2.64 6.34 -14.37
CA LEU A 339 -3.08 6.07 -12.99
C LEU A 339 -3.44 7.39 -12.28
N TRP A 340 -2.53 8.37 -12.29
CA TRP A 340 -2.76 9.65 -11.62
C TRP A 340 -3.89 10.44 -12.26
N ALA A 341 -4.05 10.36 -13.59
CA ALA A 341 -5.16 11.00 -14.30
C ALA A 341 -6.52 10.38 -13.91
N ALA A 342 -6.59 9.05 -13.76
CA ALA A 342 -7.79 8.38 -13.29
C ALA A 342 -8.17 8.84 -11.87
N LEU A 343 -7.21 8.89 -10.94
CA LEU A 343 -7.45 9.33 -9.57
C LEU A 343 -7.81 10.82 -9.47
N ARG A 344 -7.18 11.69 -10.28
CA ARG A 344 -7.59 13.12 -10.35
C ARG A 344 -9.00 13.32 -10.86
N ALA A 345 -9.45 12.41 -11.74
CA ALA A 345 -10.83 12.41 -12.27
C ALA A 345 -11.81 11.66 -11.36
N ASP A 346 -11.37 11.17 -10.20
CA ASP A 346 -12.18 10.34 -9.27
C ASP A 346 -12.81 9.14 -9.98
N ARG A 347 -12.08 8.52 -10.92
CA ARG A 347 -12.56 7.41 -11.75
C ARG A 347 -11.96 6.08 -11.25
N PRO A 348 -12.80 5.08 -10.96
CA PRO A 348 -12.35 3.74 -10.60
C PRO A 348 -11.40 3.14 -11.65
N LEU A 349 -10.36 2.41 -11.20
CA LEU A 349 -9.34 1.87 -12.09
C LEU A 349 -9.86 0.74 -13.01
N ASP A 350 -10.97 0.11 -12.63
CA ASP A 350 -11.59 -1.00 -13.36
C ASP A 350 -12.57 -0.52 -14.45
N GLU A 351 -12.86 0.79 -14.51
CA GLU A 351 -13.72 1.35 -15.55
C GLU A 351 -12.93 1.71 -16.80
N PRO A 352 -13.29 1.14 -17.98
CA PRO A 352 -12.67 1.53 -19.23
C PRO A 352 -12.95 3.03 -19.51
N GLU A 353 -11.99 3.73 -20.13
CA GLU A 353 -12.18 5.13 -20.51
C GLU A 353 -13.45 5.31 -21.34
N SER A 354 -14.49 5.87 -20.73
CA SER A 354 -15.69 6.29 -21.43
C SER A 354 -15.33 7.54 -22.27
N GLY A 355 -14.93 7.30 -23.49
CA GLY A 355 -14.58 8.33 -24.46
C GLY A 355 -15.75 9.27 -24.71
N THR A 356 -15.75 10.44 -24.05
CA THR A 356 -16.51 11.61 -24.51
C THR A 356 -15.63 12.41 -25.45
N GLY A 357 -15.75 12.09 -26.72
CA GLY A 357 -15.02 12.82 -27.78
C GLY A 357 -15.18 12.12 -29.11
N LYS A 358 -16.34 12.28 -29.76
CA LYS A 358 -16.48 11.95 -31.19
C LYS A 358 -15.51 12.81 -31.98
N GLU A 359 -14.38 12.24 -32.38
CA GLU A 359 -13.75 12.62 -33.63
C GLU A 359 -13.49 11.37 -34.44
N LYS A 360 -14.27 11.22 -35.51
CA LYS A 360 -14.03 10.27 -36.60
C LYS A 360 -12.76 10.69 -37.33
N GLY A 361 -11.63 10.12 -36.93
CA GLY A 361 -10.39 10.14 -37.64
C GLY A 361 -9.90 8.71 -37.80
N LYS A 362 -10.30 8.09 -38.92
CA LYS A 362 -9.84 6.77 -39.34
C LYS A 362 -8.33 6.81 -39.60
N LYS A 363 -7.51 6.53 -38.57
CA LYS A 363 -6.14 6.05 -38.76
C LYS A 363 -6.11 4.61 -38.31
N LYS A 364 -5.92 3.72 -39.27
CA LYS A 364 -5.58 2.33 -39.15
C LYS A 364 -4.32 2.24 -38.31
N GLY A 365 -4.47 2.04 -36.96
CA GLY A 365 -3.40 1.63 -36.07
C GLY A 365 -3.13 0.16 -36.38
N GLU A 366 -1.87 -0.16 -36.64
CA GLU A 366 -1.39 -1.53 -36.70
C GLU A 366 -1.72 -2.16 -35.34
N GLU A 367 -2.54 -3.21 -35.38
CA GLU A 367 -2.66 -4.17 -34.29
C GLU A 367 -1.24 -4.73 -34.11
N GLU A 368 -0.57 -4.46 -32.99
CA GLU A 368 0.60 -5.23 -32.57
C GLU A 368 0.09 -6.65 -32.34
N GLU A 369 0.29 -7.51 -33.34
CA GLU A 369 0.04 -8.94 -33.23
C GLU A 369 0.88 -9.48 -32.06
N GLU A 370 0.20 -10.06 -31.08
CA GLU A 370 0.78 -10.76 -29.93
C GLU A 370 1.84 -11.74 -30.45
N VAL A 371 3.09 -11.64 -29.96
CA VAL A 371 4.16 -12.52 -30.38
C VAL A 371 3.97 -13.86 -29.68
N ASP A 372 3.49 -14.86 -30.43
CA ASP A 372 3.37 -16.24 -29.96
C ASP A 372 4.57 -17.07 -30.41
N GLY A 373 5.43 -17.46 -29.48
CA GLY A 373 6.60 -18.31 -29.68
C GLY A 373 6.34 -19.80 -29.50
N ALA A 374 5.07 -20.23 -29.32
CA ALA A 374 4.74 -21.62 -29.11
C ALA A 374 5.27 -22.55 -30.25
N GLY A 375 6.05 -23.56 -29.87
CA GLY A 375 6.67 -24.50 -30.80
C GLY A 375 7.96 -24.00 -31.47
N ILE A 376 8.43 -22.77 -31.18
CA ILE A 376 9.68 -22.24 -31.73
C ILE A 376 10.83 -22.45 -30.74
N ALA A 377 11.85 -23.21 -31.16
CA ALA A 377 13.06 -23.43 -30.36
C ALA A 377 14.14 -22.39 -30.72
N VAL A 378 14.73 -21.73 -29.70
CA VAL A 378 15.68 -20.62 -29.89
C VAL A 378 16.90 -20.81 -28.99
N ALA A 379 18.10 -20.69 -29.55
CA ALA A 379 19.34 -20.56 -28.79
C ALA A 379 19.69 -19.07 -28.62
N VAL A 380 20.21 -18.69 -27.45
CA VAL A 380 20.56 -17.29 -27.16
C VAL A 380 22.05 -17.13 -26.91
N ALA A 381 22.68 -16.15 -27.57
CA ALA A 381 24.08 -15.83 -27.36
C ALA A 381 24.28 -14.37 -26.94
N ASN A 382 25.19 -14.13 -26.00
CA ASN A 382 25.60 -12.79 -25.62
C ASN A 382 26.71 -12.27 -26.54
N GLY A 383 26.40 -11.32 -27.41
CA GLY A 383 27.32 -10.62 -28.29
C GLY A 383 28.00 -9.39 -27.67
N THR A 384 27.85 -9.20 -26.36
CA THR A 384 28.41 -8.06 -25.62
C THR A 384 29.30 -8.51 -24.45
N THR A 385 29.91 -7.55 -23.75
CA THR A 385 30.65 -7.81 -22.51
C THR A 385 29.78 -7.69 -21.24
N VAL A 386 28.48 -7.38 -21.39
CA VAL A 386 27.54 -7.21 -20.26
C VAL A 386 27.13 -8.60 -19.73
N THR A 387 27.54 -8.88 -18.51
CA THR A 387 27.22 -10.19 -17.85
C THR A 387 25.72 -10.36 -17.68
N GLY A 388 25.21 -11.58 -17.94
CA GLY A 388 23.79 -11.94 -17.73
C GLY A 388 22.85 -11.56 -18.88
N LEU A 389 23.31 -10.89 -19.93
CA LEU A 389 22.46 -10.38 -21.01
C LEU A 389 21.75 -11.50 -21.80
N ALA A 390 22.42 -12.62 -22.04
CA ALA A 390 21.82 -13.78 -22.71
C ALA A 390 20.73 -14.45 -21.85
N ALA A 391 20.94 -14.51 -20.52
CA ALA A 391 19.92 -15.03 -19.59
C ALA A 391 18.67 -14.16 -19.59
N ARG A 392 18.84 -12.82 -19.55
CA ARG A 392 17.74 -11.86 -19.64
C ARG A 392 16.94 -12.00 -20.95
N ALA A 393 17.61 -12.20 -22.08
CA ALA A 393 16.94 -12.41 -23.35
C ALA A 393 16.23 -13.77 -23.43
N ALA A 394 16.80 -14.80 -22.79
CA ALA A 394 16.19 -16.13 -22.69
C ALA A 394 14.90 -16.11 -21.86
N GLU A 395 14.88 -15.38 -20.76
CA GLU A 395 13.68 -15.15 -19.95
C GLU A 395 12.59 -14.43 -20.76
N ALA A 396 12.96 -13.38 -21.50
CA ALA A 396 12.05 -12.65 -22.37
C ALA A 396 11.41 -13.56 -23.44
N LEU A 397 12.20 -14.39 -24.11
CA LEU A 397 11.70 -15.35 -25.07
C LEU A 397 10.78 -16.39 -24.43
N SER A 398 11.18 -16.94 -23.28
CA SER A 398 10.38 -17.95 -22.57
C SER A 398 9.02 -17.38 -22.11
N ALA A 399 8.95 -16.13 -21.70
CA ALA A 399 7.72 -15.44 -21.33
C ALA A 399 6.71 -15.34 -22.49
N HIS A 400 7.18 -15.37 -23.73
CA HIS A 400 6.37 -15.35 -24.96
C HIS A 400 6.21 -16.75 -25.62
N GLY A 401 6.41 -17.82 -24.85
CA GLY A 401 6.13 -19.18 -25.27
C GLY A 401 7.24 -19.86 -26.09
N PHE A 402 8.39 -19.19 -26.33
CA PHE A 402 9.53 -19.82 -27.03
C PHE A 402 10.20 -20.88 -26.15
N THR A 403 10.67 -21.96 -26.76
CA THR A 403 11.51 -22.97 -26.10
C THR A 403 12.97 -22.56 -26.19
N VAL A 404 13.55 -22.04 -25.11
CA VAL A 404 14.98 -21.70 -25.09
C VAL A 404 15.82 -22.97 -24.93
N THR A 405 16.65 -23.28 -25.94
CA THR A 405 17.49 -24.49 -25.99
C THR A 405 18.81 -24.33 -25.24
N GLY A 406 19.23 -23.08 -24.97
CA GLY A 406 20.43 -22.79 -24.19
C GLY A 406 20.89 -21.35 -24.34
N THR A 407 21.76 -20.94 -23.41
CA THR A 407 22.43 -19.64 -23.44
C THR A 407 23.93 -19.80 -23.56
N SER A 408 24.60 -18.90 -24.31
CA SER A 408 26.04 -18.93 -24.55
C SER A 408 26.61 -17.52 -24.68
N THR A 409 27.94 -17.41 -24.72
CA THR A 409 28.65 -16.22 -25.17
C THR A 409 28.96 -16.33 -26.63
N ALA A 410 28.71 -15.29 -27.42
CA ALA A 410 29.03 -15.28 -28.84
C ALA A 410 30.57 -15.28 -29.05
N PRO A 411 31.07 -15.94 -30.12
CA PRO A 411 32.51 -15.94 -30.40
C PRO A 411 33.09 -14.54 -30.63
N GLU A 412 32.27 -13.66 -31.21
CA GLU A 412 32.61 -12.24 -31.38
C GLU A 412 31.76 -11.41 -30.45
N GLN A 413 32.40 -10.58 -29.62
CA GLN A 413 31.77 -9.66 -28.68
C GLN A 413 31.95 -8.22 -29.17
N GLY A 414 31.10 -7.30 -28.64
CA GLY A 414 31.12 -5.87 -29.00
C GLY A 414 30.15 -5.52 -30.12
N GLY A 415 29.25 -6.43 -30.47
CA GLY A 415 28.13 -6.13 -31.38
C GLY A 415 27.19 -5.09 -30.78
N THR A 416 26.87 -4.04 -31.55
CA THR A 416 25.92 -2.99 -31.12
C THR A 416 24.47 -3.44 -31.31
N THR A 417 24.16 -4.08 -32.45
CA THR A 417 22.80 -4.46 -32.82
C THR A 417 22.54 -5.94 -32.53
N THR A 418 21.34 -6.26 -32.06
CA THR A 418 20.88 -7.64 -31.90
C THR A 418 20.66 -8.29 -33.30
N VAL A 419 21.15 -9.52 -33.49
CA VAL A 419 21.00 -10.27 -34.73
C VAL A 419 20.29 -11.58 -34.46
N VAL A 420 19.25 -11.88 -35.24
CA VAL A 420 18.52 -13.15 -35.19
C VAL A 420 18.92 -13.97 -36.43
N HIS A 421 19.69 -15.02 -36.19
CA HIS A 421 20.13 -15.95 -37.20
C HIS A 421 19.07 -17.03 -37.42
N HIS A 422 18.87 -17.41 -38.69
CA HIS A 422 17.96 -18.49 -39.07
C HIS A 422 18.59 -19.47 -40.02
N GLY A 423 18.31 -20.74 -39.81
CA GLY A 423 18.63 -21.78 -40.74
C GLY A 423 17.71 -21.80 -41.98
N PRO A 424 18.02 -22.73 -42.96
CA PRO A 424 17.12 -22.95 -44.08
C PRO A 424 15.74 -23.42 -43.59
N GLY A 425 14.69 -22.66 -43.93
CA GLY A 425 13.31 -22.95 -43.54
C GLY A 425 12.84 -22.25 -42.26
N ASP A 426 13.76 -21.70 -41.44
CA ASP A 426 13.41 -21.13 -40.12
C ASP A 426 13.22 -19.60 -40.12
N ARG A 427 13.12 -18.97 -41.29
CA ARG A 427 13.06 -17.52 -41.43
C ARG A 427 11.82 -16.92 -40.74
N GLU A 428 10.67 -17.57 -40.82
CA GLU A 428 9.42 -17.10 -40.21
C GLU A 428 9.49 -17.16 -38.67
N ALA A 429 10.02 -18.28 -38.16
CA ALA A 429 10.28 -18.43 -36.72
C ALA A 429 11.26 -17.37 -36.19
N ALA A 430 12.34 -17.09 -36.96
CA ALA A 430 13.28 -16.03 -36.60
C ALA A 430 12.67 -14.63 -36.67
N ALA A 431 11.78 -14.37 -37.65
CA ALA A 431 11.06 -13.12 -37.76
C ALA A 431 10.12 -12.92 -36.55
N THR A 432 9.47 -13.98 -36.08
CA THR A 432 8.65 -13.96 -34.87
C THR A 432 9.51 -13.65 -33.65
N ALA A 433 10.67 -14.32 -33.49
CA ALA A 433 11.58 -14.01 -32.38
C ALA A 433 12.15 -12.57 -32.44
N ALA A 434 12.44 -12.08 -33.66
CA ALA A 434 12.97 -10.73 -33.84
C ALA A 434 12.02 -9.62 -33.39
N ARG A 435 10.70 -9.83 -33.35
CA ARG A 435 9.71 -8.86 -32.84
C ARG A 435 9.93 -8.52 -31.38
N LEU A 436 10.55 -9.42 -30.61
CA LEU A 436 10.87 -9.17 -29.18
C LEU A 436 12.13 -8.32 -28.99
N PHE A 437 12.86 -8.03 -30.06
CA PHE A 437 14.11 -7.27 -30.00
C PHE A 437 14.03 -6.08 -30.99
N PRO A 438 13.53 -4.92 -30.54
CA PRO A 438 13.41 -3.72 -31.38
C PRO A 438 14.74 -3.40 -32.08
N GLY A 439 14.70 -3.20 -33.38
CA GLY A 439 15.91 -2.94 -34.16
C GLY A 439 16.75 -4.18 -34.55
N ALA A 440 16.32 -5.39 -34.14
CA ALA A 440 17.03 -6.63 -34.50
C ALA A 440 17.08 -6.87 -36.01
N LYS A 441 18.22 -7.38 -36.48
CA LYS A 441 18.43 -7.75 -37.89
C LYS A 441 18.29 -9.25 -38.07
N LEU A 442 17.64 -9.67 -39.17
CA LEU A 442 17.59 -11.07 -39.55
C LEU A 442 18.83 -11.40 -40.42
N ALA A 443 19.49 -12.50 -40.12
CA ALA A 443 20.62 -13.01 -40.86
C ALA A 443 20.47 -14.51 -41.17
N ALA A 444 20.72 -14.91 -42.44
CA ALA A 444 20.73 -16.32 -42.79
C ALA A 444 21.99 -17.00 -42.22
N SER A 445 21.83 -18.22 -41.73
CA SER A 445 22.90 -19.09 -41.24
C SER A 445 22.87 -20.42 -41.96
N PRO A 446 24.02 -21.06 -42.21
CA PRO A 446 24.05 -22.44 -42.70
C PRO A 446 23.58 -23.45 -41.65
N ASP A 447 23.66 -23.12 -40.37
CA ASP A 447 23.22 -23.97 -39.25
C ASP A 447 21.69 -23.95 -39.12
N PRO A 448 21.05 -25.12 -38.90
CA PRO A 448 19.59 -25.17 -38.70
C PRO A 448 19.16 -24.54 -37.40
N GLY A 449 17.90 -24.07 -37.35
CA GLY A 449 17.27 -23.47 -36.15
C GLY A 449 17.42 -21.97 -36.08
N VAL A 450 16.91 -21.42 -34.96
CA VAL A 450 16.92 -19.98 -34.68
C VAL A 450 17.91 -19.66 -33.54
N ARG A 451 18.76 -18.66 -33.75
CA ARG A 451 19.70 -18.17 -32.73
C ARG A 451 19.62 -16.66 -32.64
N VAL A 452 19.39 -16.15 -31.43
CA VAL A 452 19.41 -14.71 -31.10
C VAL A 452 20.78 -14.37 -30.52
N THR A 453 21.53 -13.48 -31.18
CA THR A 453 22.76 -12.89 -30.63
C THR A 453 22.45 -11.48 -30.21
N VAL A 454 22.40 -11.24 -28.89
CA VAL A 454 22.03 -9.93 -28.31
C VAL A 454 23.19 -8.95 -28.38
N GLY A 455 22.91 -7.73 -28.85
CA GLY A 455 23.85 -6.61 -28.96
C GLY A 455 23.74 -5.59 -27.83
N GLN A 456 24.59 -4.56 -27.86
CA GLN A 456 24.64 -3.50 -26.87
C GLN A 456 23.30 -2.73 -26.81
N GLU A 457 22.64 -2.50 -27.95
CA GLU A 457 21.32 -1.84 -27.97
C GLU A 457 20.29 -2.58 -27.11
N TYR A 458 20.38 -3.92 -26.99
CA TYR A 458 19.53 -4.70 -26.09
C TYR A 458 19.95 -4.54 -24.63
N ALA A 459 21.25 -4.29 -24.34
CA ALA A 459 21.69 -3.99 -22.98
C ALA A 459 21.18 -2.61 -22.54
N ASP A 460 21.18 -1.66 -23.46
CA ASP A 460 20.78 -0.26 -23.22
C ASP A 460 19.25 -0.07 -23.36
N ALA A 461 18.58 -0.99 -24.06
CA ALA A 461 17.13 -1.00 -24.14
C ALA A 461 16.50 -1.38 -22.79
N PRO A 462 15.39 -0.75 -22.41
CA PRO A 462 14.57 -1.29 -21.32
C PRO A 462 14.29 -2.75 -21.63
N SER A 463 14.55 -3.66 -20.68
CA SER A 463 14.44 -5.11 -20.88
C SER A 463 13.14 -5.48 -21.60
N PRO A 464 13.16 -6.17 -22.76
CA PRO A 464 11.93 -6.64 -23.41
C PRO A 464 11.22 -7.76 -22.62
N GLY A 465 11.88 -8.30 -21.59
CA GLY A 465 11.26 -9.18 -20.61
C GLY A 465 10.78 -8.43 -19.37
N ALA A 466 11.07 -7.12 -19.27
CA ALA A 466 10.33 -6.17 -18.47
C ALA A 466 9.19 -5.49 -19.28
N SER A 467 8.98 -5.80 -20.53
CA SER A 467 7.64 -5.92 -21.07
C SER A 467 7.07 -7.18 -20.42
N ALA A 468 6.74 -7.06 -19.14
CA ALA A 468 5.53 -7.65 -18.66
C ALA A 468 4.55 -7.82 -19.84
N LYS A 469 3.85 -8.95 -19.95
CA LYS A 469 2.47 -8.97 -20.48
C LYS A 469 1.96 -7.56 -20.41
N PRO A 470 1.43 -6.97 -21.53
CA PRO A 470 1.01 -5.57 -21.55
C PRO A 470 0.43 -5.31 -20.18
N SER A 471 1.07 -4.40 -19.45
CA SER A 471 0.80 -4.18 -18.03
C SER A 471 -0.70 -4.20 -17.95
N LYS A 472 -1.25 -5.25 -17.31
CA LYS A 472 -2.69 -5.35 -17.13
C LYS A 472 -3.07 -3.97 -16.68
N ALA A 473 -4.15 -3.42 -17.22
CA ALA A 473 -4.61 -2.07 -16.90
C ALA A 473 -4.37 -1.80 -15.40
N PRO A 474 -3.99 -0.57 -14.96
CA PRO A 474 -3.63 -0.32 -13.56
C PRO A 474 -4.72 -0.78 -12.57
N GLY A 475 -5.05 -1.96 -12.44
CA GLY A 475 -6.12 -2.63 -11.71
C GLY A 475 -6.03 -4.15 -11.83
N GLU A 476 -5.41 -4.68 -12.89
CA GLU A 476 -5.41 -6.13 -13.14
C GLU A 476 -4.45 -6.94 -12.25
N GLU A 477 -3.44 -6.31 -11.63
CA GLU A 477 -2.60 -6.90 -10.57
C GLU A 477 -2.99 -6.38 -9.18
N ALA A 478 -4.12 -5.67 -9.07
CA ALA A 478 -4.60 -5.12 -7.83
C ALA A 478 -5.10 -6.24 -6.90
N ARG A 479 -4.54 -6.30 -5.70
CA ARG A 479 -5.09 -7.13 -4.63
C ARG A 479 -6.31 -6.42 -4.03
N SER A 480 -7.42 -7.16 -3.83
CA SER A 480 -8.56 -6.68 -3.04
C SER A 480 -8.29 -6.84 -1.54
N ALA A 481 -8.83 -5.94 -0.72
CA ALA A 481 -8.82 -6.09 0.73
C ALA A 481 -9.64 -7.31 1.21
N ALA A 482 -10.56 -7.81 0.38
CA ALA A 482 -11.38 -8.99 0.66
C ALA A 482 -10.68 -10.31 0.32
N ASP A 483 -9.60 -10.29 -0.47
CA ASP A 483 -8.91 -11.49 -0.95
C ASP A 483 -8.53 -12.44 0.21
N ASP A 484 -8.54 -13.74 -0.09
CA ASP A 484 -8.05 -14.72 0.86
C ASP A 484 -6.57 -14.46 1.15
N ILE A 485 -6.23 -14.47 2.44
CA ILE A 485 -4.88 -14.15 2.91
C ILE A 485 -3.83 -15.15 2.43
N CYS A 486 -4.25 -16.35 2.03
CA CYS A 486 -3.38 -17.37 1.45
C CYS A 486 -3.39 -17.36 -0.08
N SER A 487 -4.20 -16.51 -0.74
CA SER A 487 -4.13 -16.32 -2.19
C SER A 487 -2.86 -15.55 -2.53
N ASP A 488 -2.22 -15.92 -3.63
CA ASP A 488 -0.99 -15.29 -4.14
C ASP A 488 0.09 -15.08 -3.06
N LEU A 489 0.69 -16.17 -2.60
CA LEU A 489 1.83 -16.17 -1.67
C LEU A 489 3.18 -16.06 -2.36
N SER A 490 3.22 -15.74 -3.66
CA SER A 490 4.47 -15.65 -4.41
C SER A 490 5.39 -14.54 -3.87
N TYR A 491 4.80 -13.42 -3.40
CA TYR A 491 5.53 -12.26 -2.83
C TYR A 491 6.81 -11.90 -3.58
N GLY A 492 6.79 -12.00 -4.91
CA GLY A 492 7.93 -11.73 -5.78
C GLY A 492 8.21 -12.86 -6.74
#